data_5a4370255ee107050823c8ef0ae1ed11
#
_entry.id   5a4370255ee107050823c8ef0ae1ed11
#
_cell.length_a   1.000
_cell.length_b   1.000
_cell.length_c   1.000
_cell.angle_alpha   90.00
_cell.angle_beta   90.00
_cell.angle_gamma   90.00
#
_symmetry.space_group_name_H-M   'P 1'
#
loop_
_entity.id
_entity.type
_entity.pdbx_description
1 polymer ?
#
loop_
_entity_poly.entity_id
_entity_poly.type
_entity_poly.pdbx_seq_one_letter_code
_entity_poly.pdbx_strand_id
1 'polypeptide(L)'
;MFCGHVPLRADEFSKSFQYSVRMFSYGTLTIDTRMGDIQVEGWDEPRLEITAEKVVEAGNQKKAEPLYDQVQVTLEGKDKQVLLRTLYPARRLWRPFRDESKLSVNFRIHMPFDANVAMKCVDGDVRVSGLVGKQEISVNYGDVEVNVPSIYRLRSLNARSLLGYVQSDLHGENSAGWGRRIMFWNINGDQDIKVRVRMGGVYVYSSLE
;
A
#
# COMPACT_ATOMS: atom_id res chain seq x y z
N MET A 1 11.96 -41.76 25.94
CA MET A 1 10.80 -41.58 25.09
C MET A 1 10.60 -40.10 24.89
N PHE A 2 11.21 -39.53 23.84
CA PHE A 2 11.14 -38.11 23.55
C PHE A 2 9.87 -37.83 22.75
N CYS A 3 8.90 -37.20 23.37
CA CYS A 3 7.72 -36.73 22.71
C CYS A 3 8.08 -35.45 21.95
N GLY A 4 8.34 -35.56 20.65
CA GLY A 4 8.59 -34.41 19.78
C GLY A 4 7.30 -33.61 19.64
N HIS A 5 7.30 -32.40 20.22
CA HIS A 5 6.31 -31.40 19.89
C HIS A 5 6.55 -30.94 18.46
N VAL A 6 5.71 -31.38 17.54
CA VAL A 6 5.60 -30.80 16.20
C VAL A 6 4.88 -29.45 16.42
N PRO A 7 5.50 -28.30 16.12
CA PRO A 7 4.78 -27.04 16.20
C PRO A 7 3.62 -27.09 15.21
N LEU A 8 2.40 -26.91 15.68
CA LEU A 8 1.22 -26.71 14.84
C LEU A 8 1.49 -25.45 14.01
N ARG A 9 1.83 -25.63 12.75
CA ARG A 9 1.93 -24.54 11.78
C ARG A 9 0.50 -24.03 11.58
N ALA A 10 0.25 -22.77 11.87
CA ALA A 10 -1.00 -22.13 11.53
C ALA A 10 -1.11 -22.08 10.01
N ASP A 11 -2.24 -22.54 9.48
CA ASP A 11 -2.52 -22.46 8.05
C ASP A 11 -3.05 -21.07 7.71
N GLU A 12 -2.73 -20.61 6.52
CA GLU A 12 -3.20 -19.34 5.99
C GLU A 12 -4.50 -19.55 5.23
N PHE A 13 -5.52 -18.77 5.57
CA PHE A 13 -6.83 -18.79 4.93
C PHE A 13 -7.12 -17.40 4.37
N SER A 14 -7.67 -17.33 3.17
CA SER A 14 -8.02 -16.08 2.55
C SER A 14 -9.47 -16.01 2.06
N LYS A 15 -9.99 -14.77 1.98
CA LYS A 15 -11.32 -14.47 1.43
C LYS A 15 -11.27 -13.17 0.64
N SER A 16 -11.63 -13.23 -0.64
CA SER A 16 -11.56 -12.10 -1.55
C SER A 16 -12.92 -11.42 -1.74
N PHE A 17 -12.88 -10.09 -1.89
CA PHE A 17 -14.03 -9.24 -2.17
C PHE A 17 -13.66 -8.29 -3.30
N GLN A 18 -14.62 -8.02 -4.19
CA GLN A 18 -14.43 -7.12 -5.30
C GLN A 18 -15.37 -5.92 -5.19
N TYR A 19 -14.83 -4.75 -5.49
CA TYR A 19 -15.55 -3.48 -5.52
C TYR A 19 -15.26 -2.79 -6.85
N SER A 20 -16.27 -2.16 -7.43
CA SER A 20 -16.11 -1.35 -8.63
C SER A 20 -16.89 -0.05 -8.45
N VAL A 21 -16.23 1.08 -8.71
CA VAL A 21 -16.82 2.42 -8.59
C VAL A 21 -16.35 3.27 -9.75
N ARG A 22 -17.25 4.07 -10.31
CA ARG A 22 -16.88 5.05 -11.33
C ARG A 22 -15.91 6.07 -10.74
N MET A 23 -14.83 6.32 -11.47
CA MET A 23 -13.83 7.31 -11.11
C MET A 23 -13.42 8.09 -12.35
N PHE A 24 -13.45 9.42 -12.26
CA PHE A 24 -13.06 10.29 -13.37
C PHE A 24 -11.56 10.56 -13.37
N SER A 25 -11.08 10.98 -14.51
CA SER A 25 -9.76 11.59 -14.68
C SER A 25 -9.47 12.63 -13.60
N TYR A 26 -8.24 12.64 -13.10
CA TYR A 26 -7.79 13.50 -12.00
C TYR A 26 -8.58 13.35 -10.68
N GLY A 27 -9.38 12.30 -10.55
CA GLY A 27 -9.98 11.92 -9.28
C GLY A 27 -8.91 11.53 -8.26
N THR A 28 -9.25 11.48 -6.99
CA THR A 28 -8.33 11.13 -5.91
C THR A 28 -8.83 9.90 -5.17
N LEU A 29 -8.00 8.86 -5.13
CA LEU A 29 -8.18 7.71 -4.24
C LEU A 29 -7.39 7.93 -2.95
N THR A 30 -8.07 7.94 -1.83
CA THR A 30 -7.45 7.96 -0.51
C THR A 30 -7.54 6.56 0.09
N ILE A 31 -6.41 6.01 0.51
CA ILE A 31 -6.31 4.69 1.15
C ILE A 31 -5.80 4.87 2.57
N ASP A 32 -6.54 4.32 3.54
CA ASP A 32 -6.14 4.31 4.95
C ASP A 32 -6.27 2.87 5.47
N THR A 33 -5.15 2.16 5.49
CA THR A 33 -5.08 0.76 5.91
C THR A 33 -4.06 0.56 7.01
N ARG A 34 -4.26 -0.52 7.77
CA ARG A 34 -3.39 -0.82 8.89
C ARG A 34 -2.40 -1.93 8.57
N MET A 35 -2.85 -3.04 8.00
CA MET A 35 -2.02 -4.23 7.75
C MET A 35 -2.38 -4.85 6.41
N GLY A 36 -1.37 -5.16 5.62
CA GLY A 36 -1.44 -5.85 4.33
C GLY A 36 -0.86 -5.05 3.19
N ASP A 37 -0.58 -5.74 2.11
CA ASP A 37 0.10 -5.20 0.94
C ASP A 37 -0.88 -4.47 0.02
N ILE A 38 -0.39 -3.44 -0.65
CA ILE A 38 -1.17 -2.62 -1.57
C ILE A 38 -0.47 -2.59 -2.93
N GLN A 39 -1.15 -3.07 -3.95
CA GLN A 39 -0.72 -2.94 -5.33
C GLN A 39 -1.70 -2.01 -6.07
N VAL A 40 -1.18 -0.96 -6.69
CA VAL A 40 -1.97 -0.02 -7.51
C VAL A 40 -1.39 0.04 -8.90
N GLU A 41 -2.28 -0.12 -9.87
CA GLU A 41 -1.94 -0.09 -11.30
C GLU A 41 -2.85 0.90 -12.03
N GLY A 42 -2.23 1.78 -12.81
CA GLY A 42 -2.93 2.70 -13.68
C GLY A 42 -3.43 2.02 -14.95
N TRP A 43 -4.67 2.29 -15.36
CA TRP A 43 -5.27 1.80 -16.59
C TRP A 43 -6.04 2.90 -17.34
N ASP A 44 -6.49 2.59 -18.54
CA ASP A 44 -7.21 3.55 -19.39
C ASP A 44 -8.74 3.37 -19.33
N GLU A 45 -9.27 3.16 -18.09
CA GLU A 45 -10.70 3.04 -17.90
C GLU A 45 -11.21 4.04 -16.85
N PRO A 46 -12.41 4.65 -17.02
CA PRO A 46 -12.96 5.66 -16.11
C PRO A 46 -13.64 5.02 -14.89
N ARG A 47 -12.98 4.04 -14.31
CA ARG A 47 -13.46 3.32 -13.12
C ARG A 47 -12.32 2.89 -12.22
N LEU A 48 -12.64 2.70 -10.97
CA LEU A 48 -11.79 2.13 -9.95
C LEU A 48 -12.27 0.71 -9.68
N GLU A 49 -11.38 -0.26 -9.80
CA GLU A 49 -11.61 -1.64 -9.37
C GLU A 49 -10.68 -1.99 -8.22
N ILE A 50 -11.24 -2.60 -7.19
CA ILE A 50 -10.52 -2.99 -5.99
C ILE A 50 -10.82 -4.45 -5.70
N THR A 51 -9.79 -5.28 -5.65
CA THR A 51 -9.83 -6.60 -5.06
C THR A 51 -9.22 -6.54 -3.68
N ALA A 52 -10.01 -6.79 -2.64
CA ALA A 52 -9.57 -6.87 -1.26
C ALA A 52 -9.53 -8.33 -0.83
N GLU A 53 -8.36 -8.82 -0.43
CA GLU A 53 -8.15 -10.16 0.08
C GLU A 53 -7.86 -10.11 1.57
N LYS A 54 -8.78 -10.58 2.39
CA LYS A 54 -8.58 -10.76 3.82
C LYS A 54 -7.82 -12.06 4.07
N VAL A 55 -6.67 -11.98 4.69
CA VAL A 55 -5.79 -13.10 5.00
C VAL A 55 -5.72 -13.31 6.50
N VAL A 56 -5.91 -14.55 6.95
CA VAL A 56 -5.95 -14.92 8.37
C VAL A 56 -5.09 -16.14 8.62
N GLU A 57 -4.21 -16.09 9.61
CA GLU A 57 -3.53 -17.27 10.13
C GLU A 57 -4.41 -17.93 11.21
N ALA A 58 -4.85 -19.16 10.98
CA ALA A 58 -5.66 -19.93 11.94
C ALA A 58 -5.32 -21.42 11.91
N GLY A 59 -5.64 -22.13 12.96
CA GLY A 59 -5.38 -23.58 13.02
C GLY A 59 -6.35 -24.44 12.19
N ASN A 60 -7.44 -23.86 11.69
CA ASN A 60 -8.37 -24.47 10.74
C ASN A 60 -9.38 -23.42 10.23
N GLN A 61 -10.09 -23.76 9.12
CA GLN A 61 -11.04 -22.87 8.47
C GLN A 61 -12.20 -22.43 9.39
N LYS A 62 -12.72 -23.29 10.26
CA LYS A 62 -13.79 -22.91 11.22
C LYS A 62 -13.36 -21.82 12.20
N LYS A 63 -12.07 -21.74 12.53
CA LYS A 63 -11.50 -20.68 13.37
C LYS A 63 -11.20 -19.43 12.57
N ALA A 64 -10.94 -19.53 11.27
CA ALA A 64 -10.68 -18.39 10.38
C ALA A 64 -11.97 -17.60 10.08
N GLU A 65 -13.11 -18.27 9.88
CA GLU A 65 -14.38 -17.63 9.53
C GLU A 65 -14.75 -16.42 10.41
N PRO A 66 -14.83 -16.51 11.75
CA PRO A 66 -15.19 -15.37 12.59
C PRO A 66 -14.13 -14.25 12.62
N LEU A 67 -12.91 -14.53 12.14
CA LEU A 67 -11.84 -13.53 12.11
C LEU A 67 -11.99 -12.59 10.92
N TYR A 68 -12.52 -13.06 9.78
CA TYR A 68 -12.78 -12.19 8.63
C TYR A 68 -13.75 -11.04 8.95
N ASP A 69 -14.70 -11.28 9.86
CA ASP A 69 -15.70 -10.27 10.25
C ASP A 69 -15.13 -9.21 11.21
N GLN A 70 -13.95 -9.46 11.79
CA GLN A 70 -13.29 -8.51 12.68
C GLN A 70 -12.71 -7.31 11.95
N VAL A 71 -12.40 -7.45 10.65
CA VAL A 71 -11.92 -6.32 9.83
C VAL A 71 -12.98 -5.96 8.81
N GLN A 72 -13.38 -4.71 8.83
CA GLN A 72 -14.30 -4.16 7.84
C GLN A 72 -13.51 -3.36 6.80
N VAL A 73 -13.81 -3.60 5.53
CA VAL A 73 -13.34 -2.79 4.41
C VAL A 73 -14.50 -1.88 4.01
N THR A 74 -14.27 -0.58 4.07
CA THR A 74 -15.26 0.42 3.67
C THR A 74 -14.76 1.17 2.44
N LEU A 75 -15.67 1.38 1.49
CA LEU A 75 -15.44 2.17 0.28
C LEU A 75 -16.50 3.27 0.24
N GLU A 76 -16.07 4.52 0.33
CA GLU A 76 -16.95 5.68 0.37
C GLU A 76 -16.60 6.65 -0.76
N GLY A 77 -17.63 7.31 -1.30
CA GLY A 77 -17.45 8.30 -2.37
C GLY A 77 -17.54 7.70 -3.76
N LYS A 78 -17.38 8.55 -4.75
CA LYS A 78 -17.40 8.23 -6.18
C LYS A 78 -16.86 9.40 -7.01
N ASP A 79 -16.66 9.16 -8.29
CA ASP A 79 -16.31 10.17 -9.30
C ASP A 79 -14.96 10.85 -9.02
N LYS A 80 -14.92 11.89 -8.22
CA LYS A 80 -13.71 12.69 -7.96
C LYS A 80 -12.97 12.34 -6.68
N GLN A 81 -13.66 11.74 -5.71
CA GLN A 81 -13.06 11.39 -4.43
C GLN A 81 -13.59 10.05 -3.95
N VAL A 82 -12.69 9.12 -3.76
CA VAL A 82 -12.98 7.79 -3.22
C VAL A 82 -12.09 7.56 -2.02
N LEU A 83 -12.67 7.06 -0.94
CA LEU A 83 -12.00 6.74 0.29
C LEU A 83 -12.14 5.24 0.58
N LEU A 84 -11.01 4.55 0.61
CA LEU A 84 -10.89 3.14 1.00
C LEU A 84 -10.28 3.06 2.39
N ARG A 85 -10.97 2.40 3.33
CA ARG A 85 -10.49 2.22 4.69
C ARG A 85 -10.62 0.79 5.16
N THR A 86 -9.67 0.37 6.01
CA THR A 86 -9.80 -0.83 6.83
C THR A 86 -10.04 -0.46 8.29
N LEU A 87 -11.13 -0.97 8.85
CA LEU A 87 -11.47 -0.77 10.26
C LEU A 87 -11.16 -2.05 11.02
N TYR A 88 -10.19 -1.98 11.90
CA TYR A 88 -9.81 -3.06 12.81
C TYR A 88 -10.47 -2.87 14.18
N PRO A 89 -10.78 -3.96 14.91
CA PRO A 89 -11.31 -3.85 16.26
C PRO A 89 -10.34 -3.11 17.17
N ALA A 90 -10.88 -2.33 18.12
CA ALA A 90 -10.07 -1.63 19.10
C ALA A 90 -9.21 -2.62 19.91
N ARG A 91 -7.93 -2.34 20.05
CA ARG A 91 -7.04 -3.14 20.90
C ARG A 91 -7.55 -3.11 22.33
N ARG A 92 -7.91 -4.27 22.89
CA ARG A 92 -8.17 -4.40 24.32
C ARG A 92 -6.84 -4.37 25.07
N LEU A 93 -6.52 -3.29 25.72
CA LEU A 93 -5.27 -3.05 26.48
C LEU A 93 -4.98 -4.10 27.59
N TRP A 94 -5.96 -4.95 27.93
CA TRP A 94 -5.88 -5.90 29.05
C TRP A 94 -5.49 -7.34 28.71
N ARG A 95 -5.04 -7.63 27.49
CA ARG A 95 -4.57 -8.97 27.11
C ARG A 95 -3.27 -8.91 26.30
N PRO A 96 -2.11 -8.65 26.98
CA PRO A 96 -0.84 -8.48 26.29
C PRO A 96 -0.24 -9.77 25.68
N PHE A 97 -0.78 -10.95 26.02
CA PHE A 97 -0.22 -12.26 25.64
C PHE A 97 -1.18 -13.11 24.80
N ARG A 98 -2.23 -12.54 24.21
CA ARG A 98 -3.05 -13.29 23.29
C ARG A 98 -2.40 -13.21 21.92
N ASP A 99 -2.09 -14.39 21.31
CA ASP A 99 -1.74 -14.49 19.90
C ASP A 99 -2.65 -13.57 19.08
N GLU A 100 -2.09 -12.48 18.59
CA GLU A 100 -2.75 -11.67 17.58
C GLU A 100 -2.81 -12.59 16.36
N SER A 101 -3.97 -13.20 16.13
CA SER A 101 -4.26 -13.83 14.85
C SER A 101 -3.88 -12.79 13.80
N LYS A 102 -2.84 -13.07 13.03
CA LYS A 102 -2.38 -12.15 12.01
C LYS A 102 -3.48 -12.04 10.98
N LEU A 103 -4.17 -10.94 11.01
CA LEU A 103 -5.24 -10.61 10.08
C LEU A 103 -4.80 -9.41 9.28
N SER A 104 -4.54 -9.61 8.01
CA SER A 104 -4.18 -8.57 7.05
C SER A 104 -5.22 -8.46 5.94
N VAL A 105 -5.21 -7.33 5.25
CA VAL A 105 -6.04 -7.12 4.06
C VAL A 105 -5.14 -6.63 2.94
N ASN A 106 -4.93 -7.48 1.97
CA ASN A 106 -4.17 -7.14 0.77
C ASN A 106 -5.10 -6.51 -0.26
N PHE A 107 -4.61 -5.47 -0.93
CA PHE A 107 -5.36 -4.75 -1.95
C PHE A 107 -4.67 -4.83 -3.30
N ARG A 108 -5.43 -5.21 -4.33
CA ARG A 108 -5.06 -5.00 -5.73
C ARG A 108 -6.05 -4.02 -6.34
N ILE A 109 -5.53 -2.91 -6.85
CA ILE A 109 -6.32 -1.75 -7.26
C ILE A 109 -5.95 -1.37 -8.67
N HIS A 110 -6.97 -1.28 -9.55
CA HIS A 110 -6.82 -0.68 -10.88
C HIS A 110 -7.60 0.63 -10.89
N MET A 111 -6.97 1.70 -11.34
CA MET A 111 -7.57 3.04 -11.35
C MET A 111 -7.14 3.83 -12.59
N PRO A 112 -7.86 4.88 -13.00
CA PRO A 112 -7.45 5.71 -14.13
C PRO A 112 -6.01 6.18 -13.97
N PHE A 113 -5.21 6.04 -15.03
CA PHE A 113 -3.76 6.32 -14.99
C PHE A 113 -3.42 7.77 -14.61
N ASP A 114 -4.32 8.70 -14.88
CA ASP A 114 -4.18 10.14 -14.56
C ASP A 114 -4.79 10.54 -13.20
N ALA A 115 -5.35 9.58 -12.46
CA ALA A 115 -5.91 9.85 -11.15
C ALA A 115 -4.82 9.99 -10.08
N ASN A 116 -5.15 10.69 -9.00
CA ASN A 116 -4.27 10.93 -7.87
C ASN A 116 -4.46 9.85 -6.80
N VAL A 117 -3.39 9.57 -6.06
CA VAL A 117 -3.45 8.63 -4.96
C VAL A 117 -2.81 9.20 -3.70
N ALA A 118 -3.49 9.04 -2.56
CA ALA A 118 -2.99 9.36 -1.24
C ALA A 118 -3.12 8.13 -0.34
N MET A 119 -2.00 7.58 0.14
CA MET A 119 -1.99 6.34 0.91
C MET A 119 -1.36 6.51 2.27
N LYS A 120 -1.98 5.86 3.26
CA LYS A 120 -1.41 5.61 4.57
C LYS A 120 -1.51 4.12 4.88
N CYS A 121 -0.37 3.48 5.09
CA CYS A 121 -0.27 2.10 5.53
C CYS A 121 0.58 2.03 6.80
N VAL A 122 0.15 1.23 7.77
CA VAL A 122 0.96 1.06 8.99
C VAL A 122 1.97 -0.06 8.79
N ASP A 123 1.57 -1.21 8.21
CA ASP A 123 2.40 -2.39 8.06
C ASP A 123 2.03 -3.12 6.77
N GLY A 124 2.93 -3.17 5.82
CA GLY A 124 2.76 -3.82 4.51
C GLY A 124 3.54 -3.12 3.40
N ASP A 125 3.75 -3.81 2.33
CA ASP A 125 4.45 -3.32 1.15
C ASP A 125 3.49 -2.61 0.19
N VAL A 126 3.99 -1.56 -0.45
CA VAL A 126 3.21 -0.77 -1.40
C VAL A 126 3.91 -0.77 -2.75
N ARG A 127 3.19 -1.16 -3.80
CA ARG A 127 3.64 -1.07 -5.19
C ARG A 127 2.70 -0.20 -5.99
N VAL A 128 3.26 0.75 -6.71
CA VAL A 128 2.50 1.66 -7.59
C VAL A 128 3.13 1.68 -8.96
N SER A 129 2.33 1.42 -9.98
CA SER A 129 2.77 1.41 -11.38
C SER A 129 1.74 2.08 -12.30
N GLY A 130 2.20 2.61 -13.43
CA GLY A 130 1.33 3.12 -14.48
C GLY A 130 0.55 4.40 -14.15
N LEU A 131 0.83 5.08 -13.04
CA LEU A 131 0.15 6.32 -12.66
C LEU A 131 0.98 7.55 -13.05
N VAL A 132 0.33 8.53 -13.65
CA VAL A 132 0.91 9.85 -13.97
C VAL A 132 0.33 10.98 -13.12
N GLY A 133 -0.71 10.71 -12.32
CA GLY A 133 -1.27 11.66 -11.36
C GLY A 133 -0.36 11.85 -10.14
N LYS A 134 -0.79 12.76 -9.25
CA LYS A 134 -0.07 13.03 -8.00
C LYS A 134 -0.10 11.81 -7.07
N GLN A 135 1.05 11.50 -6.45
CA GLN A 135 1.17 10.38 -5.53
C GLN A 135 1.71 10.84 -4.18
N GLU A 136 0.99 10.57 -3.11
CA GLU A 136 1.44 10.80 -1.73
C GLU A 136 1.31 9.49 -0.93
N ILE A 137 2.45 8.86 -0.62
CA ILE A 137 2.51 7.53 0.00
C ILE A 137 3.23 7.65 1.35
N SER A 138 2.62 7.12 2.39
CA SER A 138 3.18 7.08 3.74
C SER A 138 3.03 5.67 4.33
N VAL A 139 4.17 5.02 4.61
CA VAL A 139 4.23 3.68 5.21
C VAL A 139 5.05 3.74 6.49
N ASN A 140 4.57 3.11 7.57
CA ASN A 140 5.37 3.03 8.78
C ASN A 140 6.35 1.85 8.75
N TYR A 141 5.89 0.65 8.36
CA TYR A 141 6.68 -0.58 8.29
C TYR A 141 6.42 -1.27 6.96
N GLY A 142 7.44 -1.48 6.15
CA GLY A 142 7.38 -2.11 4.83
C GLY A 142 8.09 -1.31 3.77
N ASP A 143 8.15 -1.86 2.58
CA ASP A 143 8.83 -1.30 1.44
C ASP A 143 7.84 -0.60 0.50
N VAL A 144 8.31 0.45 -0.17
CA VAL A 144 7.52 1.16 -1.19
C VAL A 144 8.26 1.14 -2.51
N GLU A 145 7.61 0.60 -3.53
CA GLU A 145 8.10 0.58 -4.90
C GLU A 145 7.19 1.44 -5.79
N VAL A 146 7.77 2.41 -6.46
CA VAL A 146 7.07 3.27 -7.41
C VAL A 146 7.72 3.17 -8.77
N ASN A 147 6.94 2.75 -9.76
CA ASN A 147 7.36 2.72 -11.15
C ASN A 147 6.78 3.95 -11.88
N VAL A 148 7.66 4.85 -12.29
CA VAL A 148 7.31 6.11 -12.96
C VAL A 148 7.24 5.86 -14.47
N PRO A 149 6.06 6.03 -15.11
CA PRO A 149 5.91 5.72 -16.53
C PRO A 149 6.76 6.59 -17.46
N SER A 150 7.00 7.85 -17.06
CA SER A 150 7.82 8.77 -17.86
C SER A 150 8.52 9.80 -16.97
N ILE A 151 9.84 9.84 -17.06
CA ILE A 151 10.68 10.82 -16.34
C ILE A 151 10.39 12.26 -16.80
N TYR A 152 10.01 12.44 -18.06
CA TYR A 152 9.72 13.78 -18.62
C TYR A 152 8.48 14.40 -18.00
N ARG A 153 7.52 13.60 -17.54
CA ARG A 153 6.33 14.05 -16.83
C ARG A 153 6.57 14.27 -15.34
N LEU A 154 7.63 13.72 -14.79
CA LEU A 154 7.93 13.87 -13.38
C LEU A 154 8.40 15.31 -13.08
N ARG A 155 7.57 16.08 -12.36
CA ARG A 155 7.91 17.43 -11.89
C ARG A 155 8.75 17.39 -10.63
N SER A 156 8.29 16.62 -9.64
CA SER A 156 9.02 16.50 -8.38
C SER A 156 8.94 15.09 -7.80
N LEU A 157 10.07 14.61 -7.31
CA LEU A 157 10.19 13.42 -6.48
C LEU A 157 10.75 13.81 -5.13
N ASN A 158 10.10 13.38 -4.06
CA ASN A 158 10.60 13.49 -2.71
C ASN A 158 10.41 12.14 -2.01
N ALA A 159 11.39 11.28 -2.13
CA ALA A 159 11.41 9.95 -1.54
C ALA A 159 12.31 9.93 -0.31
N ARG A 160 11.80 9.46 0.83
CA ARG A 160 12.57 9.37 2.07
C ARG A 160 12.24 8.12 2.88
N SER A 161 13.27 7.52 3.47
CA SER A 161 13.14 6.50 4.51
C SER A 161 13.87 6.98 5.77
N LEU A 162 13.24 6.83 6.94
CA LEU A 162 13.88 7.20 8.21
C LEU A 162 14.90 6.13 8.64
N LEU A 163 14.51 4.85 8.58
CA LEU A 163 15.35 3.68 8.88
C LEU A 163 15.22 2.69 7.73
N GLY A 164 16.16 2.73 6.78
CA GLY A 164 16.16 1.85 5.61
C GLY A 164 16.89 2.44 4.41
N TYR A 165 16.44 2.08 3.23
CA TYR A 165 17.11 2.44 1.99
C TYR A 165 16.22 3.36 1.14
N VAL A 166 16.85 4.21 0.34
CA VAL A 166 16.21 4.88 -0.78
C VAL A 166 17.06 4.63 -2.01
N GLN A 167 16.47 4.02 -3.03
CA GLN A 167 17.12 3.67 -4.28
C GLN A 167 16.30 4.20 -5.44
N SER A 168 16.94 4.77 -6.43
CA SER A 168 16.32 5.24 -7.66
C SER A 168 17.31 5.16 -8.81
N ASP A 169 16.82 4.88 -10.01
CA ASP A 169 17.54 5.03 -11.26
C ASP A 169 17.50 6.47 -11.81
N LEU A 170 16.67 7.31 -11.18
CA LEU A 170 16.58 8.72 -11.49
C LEU A 170 17.80 9.46 -10.91
N HIS A 171 18.43 10.30 -11.73
CA HIS A 171 19.52 11.15 -11.31
C HIS A 171 18.96 12.28 -10.44
N GLY A 172 19.25 12.25 -9.13
CA GLY A 172 18.79 13.22 -8.16
C GLY A 172 19.79 13.44 -7.04
N GLU A 173 19.53 14.45 -6.20
CA GLU A 173 20.32 14.70 -5.02
C GLU A 173 20.09 13.63 -3.97
N ASN A 174 21.15 12.87 -3.63
CA ASN A 174 21.15 11.86 -2.60
C ASN A 174 21.69 12.45 -1.29
N SER A 175 20.92 12.43 -0.22
CA SER A 175 21.42 12.73 1.11
C SER A 175 21.88 11.46 1.83
N ALA A 176 23.15 11.45 2.27
CA ALA A 176 23.68 10.42 3.16
C ALA A 176 23.49 10.85 4.62
N GLY A 177 23.06 9.94 5.50
CA GLY A 177 22.88 10.20 6.93
C GLY A 177 21.68 9.47 7.52
N TRP A 178 21.30 9.86 8.73
CA TRP A 178 20.05 9.42 9.35
C TRP A 178 18.87 9.96 8.54
N GLY A 179 18.08 9.08 7.95
CA GLY A 179 17.00 9.43 7.04
C GLY A 179 17.50 9.65 5.62
N ARG A 180 17.58 8.55 4.85
CA ARG A 180 17.95 8.63 3.42
C ARG A 180 16.85 9.31 2.65
N ARG A 181 17.24 10.18 1.72
CA ARG A 181 16.31 10.96 0.90
C ARG A 181 16.88 11.12 -0.51
N ILE A 182 16.01 10.98 -1.49
CA ILE A 182 16.26 11.37 -2.88
C ILE A 182 15.28 12.49 -3.24
N MET A 183 15.80 13.54 -3.86
CA MET A 183 15.02 14.64 -4.40
C MET A 183 15.36 14.82 -5.87
N PHE A 184 14.32 14.91 -6.69
CA PHE A 184 14.43 15.23 -8.10
C PHE A 184 13.47 16.39 -8.42
N TRP A 185 13.89 17.27 -9.32
CA TRP A 185 13.09 18.40 -9.75
C TRP A 185 13.24 18.65 -11.24
N ASN A 186 12.09 18.79 -11.93
CA ASN A 186 12.02 19.13 -13.35
C ASN A 186 10.88 20.13 -13.57
N ILE A 187 11.21 21.35 -13.99
CA ILE A 187 10.26 22.44 -14.15
C ILE A 187 9.19 22.17 -15.23
N ASN A 188 9.50 21.32 -16.19
CA ASN A 188 8.61 21.03 -17.32
C ASN A 188 7.64 19.88 -17.04
N GLY A 189 7.78 19.17 -15.92
CA GLY A 189 6.89 18.09 -15.55
C GLY A 189 5.59 18.56 -14.89
N ASP A 190 4.63 17.65 -14.76
CA ASP A 190 3.32 17.87 -14.14
C ASP A 190 3.02 16.89 -13.00
N GLN A 191 3.78 15.82 -12.87
CA GLN A 191 3.60 14.78 -11.85
C GLN A 191 4.41 15.04 -10.58
N ASP A 192 3.76 14.97 -9.43
CA ASP A 192 4.43 15.05 -8.12
C ASP A 192 4.35 13.71 -7.39
N ILE A 193 5.51 13.22 -6.93
CA ILE A 193 5.61 11.99 -6.15
C ILE A 193 6.27 12.27 -4.81
N LYS A 194 5.57 11.92 -3.72
CA LYS A 194 6.04 12.06 -2.37
C LYS A 194 5.89 10.75 -1.63
N VAL A 195 7.02 10.15 -1.26
CA VAL A 195 7.06 8.87 -0.54
C VAL A 195 7.74 9.07 0.80
N ARG A 196 7.13 8.55 1.85
CA ARG A 196 7.66 8.55 3.21
C ARG A 196 7.55 7.15 3.80
N VAL A 197 8.69 6.58 4.16
CA VAL A 197 8.75 5.32 4.89
C VAL A 197 9.43 5.57 6.23
N ARG A 198 8.90 5.00 7.30
CA ARG A 198 9.54 5.10 8.62
C ARG A 198 10.58 4.00 8.81
N MET A 199 10.24 2.74 8.53
CA MET A 199 11.14 1.58 8.58
C MET A 199 10.91 0.71 7.36
N GLY A 200 11.90 0.65 6.47
CA GLY A 200 11.85 -0.07 5.19
C GLY A 200 12.50 0.71 4.06
N GLY A 201 12.47 0.14 2.87
CA GLY A 201 13.04 0.70 1.64
C GLY A 201 12.06 1.57 0.85
N VAL A 202 12.61 2.48 0.06
CA VAL A 202 11.89 3.18 -1.01
C VAL A 202 12.65 2.94 -2.31
N TYR A 203 11.94 2.43 -3.29
CA TYR A 203 12.46 2.11 -4.62
C TYR A 203 11.66 2.89 -5.65
N VAL A 204 12.32 3.72 -6.43
CA VAL A 204 11.68 4.51 -7.48
C VAL A 204 12.43 4.27 -8.79
N TYR A 205 11.74 3.66 -9.73
CA TYR A 205 12.30 3.32 -11.03
C TYR A 205 11.53 4.01 -12.15
N SER A 206 12.23 4.34 -13.22
CA SER A 206 11.60 4.75 -14.47
C SER A 206 11.34 3.54 -15.35
N SER A 207 10.16 3.47 -15.96
CA SER A 207 9.99 2.58 -17.10
C SER A 207 10.86 3.13 -18.24
N LEU A 208 11.91 2.38 -18.62
CA LEU A 208 12.69 2.69 -19.81
C LEU A 208 11.76 2.52 -21.02
N GLU A 209 11.39 3.63 -21.65
CA GLU A 209 10.95 3.61 -23.04
C GLU A 209 12.14 3.48 -23.98
#